data_eba46f402ae35dff84bbfb55011039bc
#
_entry.id   eba46f402ae35dff84bbfb55011039bc
#
_cell.length_a   1.000
_cell.length_b   1.000
_cell.length_c   1.000
_cell.angle_alpha   90.00
_cell.angle_beta   90.00
_cell.angle_gamma   90.00
#
_symmetry.space_group_name_H-M   'P 1'
#
loop_
_entity.id
_entity.type
_entity.pdbx_description
1 polymer ?
#
loop_
_entity_poly.entity_id
_entity_poly.type
_entity_poly.pdbx_seq_one_letter_code
_entity_poly.pdbx_strand_id
1 'polypeptide(L)'
;EQRDGLNGECLAFLKRTMPGEICSRPMFELYPLYRRHKLQNKITDLVPTRPELEFPETLQMKRHFVLHIGPTNSGKTFHALERLKEAACGVYLGPLRLLALEVYERMREYGVPCTMMTGQECIEEENSRVTAATVEMADYDALYDVAVIDEAQMMCDADRGHAWTRA
;
A
#
# COMPACT_ATOMS: atom_id res chain seq x y z
N GLU A 1 -29.94 7.57 32.61
CA GLU A 1 -30.23 8.30 31.35
C GLU A 1 -29.36 7.85 30.18
N GLN A 2 -28.03 7.70 30.31
CA GLN A 2 -27.19 7.19 29.22
C GLN A 2 -27.43 5.71 28.88
N ARG A 3 -27.88 4.88 29.81
CA ARG A 3 -28.19 3.46 29.58
C ARG A 3 -29.45 3.26 28.74
N ASP A 4 -30.46 4.12 28.93
CA ASP A 4 -31.74 3.99 28.20
C ASP A 4 -31.64 4.42 26.74
N GLY A 5 -30.83 5.44 26.42
CA GLY A 5 -30.56 5.87 25.05
C GLY A 5 -29.78 4.81 24.24
N LEU A 6 -28.79 4.18 24.87
CA LEU A 6 -28.02 3.10 24.22
C LEU A 6 -28.87 1.87 23.91
N ASN A 7 -29.77 1.53 24.81
CA ASN A 7 -30.70 0.42 24.62
C ASN A 7 -31.72 0.71 23.51
N GLY A 8 -32.16 1.94 23.35
CA GLY A 8 -33.09 2.37 22.31
C GLY A 8 -32.51 2.27 20.90
N GLU A 9 -31.29 2.77 20.69
CA GLU A 9 -30.58 2.66 19.39
C GLU A 9 -30.27 1.19 19.02
N CYS A 10 -29.83 0.43 20.01
CA CYS A 10 -29.54 -1.00 19.82
C CYS A 10 -30.82 -1.74 19.43
N LEU A 11 -31.93 -1.49 20.11
CA LEU A 11 -33.20 -2.14 19.82
C LEU A 11 -33.73 -1.73 18.41
N ALA A 12 -33.59 -0.48 18.04
CA ALA A 12 -34.01 0.02 16.73
C ALA A 12 -33.19 -0.64 15.60
N PHE A 13 -31.88 -0.76 15.79
CA PHE A 13 -30.99 -1.46 14.87
C PHE A 13 -31.39 -2.95 14.69
N LEU A 14 -31.58 -3.65 15.80
CA LEU A 14 -31.93 -5.07 15.80
C LEU A 14 -33.29 -5.31 15.14
N LYS A 15 -34.31 -4.48 15.43
CA LYS A 15 -35.64 -4.55 14.79
C LYS A 15 -35.55 -4.41 13.27
N ARG A 16 -34.65 -3.59 12.78
CA ARG A 16 -34.46 -3.36 11.33
C ARG A 16 -33.70 -4.46 10.64
N THR A 17 -32.66 -5.00 11.32
CA THR A 17 -31.67 -5.90 10.68
C THR A 17 -31.99 -7.38 10.91
N MET A 18 -32.59 -7.70 12.05
CA MET A 18 -32.85 -9.08 12.47
C MET A 18 -34.20 -9.25 13.19
N PRO A 19 -35.31 -8.90 12.52
CA PRO A 19 -36.62 -8.86 13.18
C PRO A 19 -37.08 -10.18 13.78
N GLY A 20 -36.63 -11.31 13.24
CA GLY A 20 -36.99 -12.65 13.73
C GLY A 20 -36.14 -13.17 14.91
N GLU A 21 -34.98 -12.56 15.18
CA GLU A 21 -34.03 -13.05 16.17
C GLU A 21 -34.16 -12.36 17.54
N ILE A 22 -34.83 -11.20 17.59
CA ILE A 22 -34.99 -10.40 18.82
C ILE A 22 -35.77 -11.17 19.91
N CYS A 23 -36.74 -11.99 19.49
CA CYS A 23 -37.58 -12.74 20.43
C CYS A 23 -36.93 -14.05 20.90
N SER A 24 -35.88 -14.52 20.20
CA SER A 24 -35.29 -15.85 20.42
C SER A 24 -33.91 -15.80 21.07
N ARG A 25 -33.21 -14.66 21.03
CA ARG A 25 -31.85 -14.55 21.56
C ARG A 25 -31.75 -13.53 22.69
N PRO A 26 -30.99 -13.82 23.75
CA PRO A 26 -30.77 -12.88 24.84
C PRO A 26 -29.95 -11.66 24.38
N MET A 27 -30.22 -10.50 24.98
CA MET A 27 -29.60 -9.21 24.61
C MET A 27 -28.06 -9.24 24.68
N PHE A 28 -27.47 -10.02 25.56
CA PHE A 28 -26.00 -10.09 25.67
C PHE A 28 -25.33 -10.73 24.45
N GLU A 29 -26.06 -11.56 23.67
CA GLU A 29 -25.58 -12.10 22.39
C GLU A 29 -25.77 -11.12 21.23
N LEU A 30 -26.81 -10.29 21.27
CA LEU A 30 -27.16 -9.34 20.23
C LEU A 30 -26.36 -8.03 20.32
N TYR A 31 -26.00 -7.62 21.54
CA TYR A 31 -25.26 -6.39 21.78
C TYR A 31 -23.87 -6.32 21.09
N PRO A 32 -23.04 -7.39 21.04
CA PRO A 32 -21.81 -7.38 20.30
C PRO A 32 -21.98 -7.13 18.80
N LEU A 33 -23.07 -7.60 18.19
CA LEU A 33 -23.38 -7.39 16.77
C LEU A 33 -23.70 -5.91 16.50
N TYR A 34 -24.49 -5.30 17.36
CA TYR A 34 -24.78 -3.85 17.30
C TYR A 34 -23.50 -3.02 17.48
N ARG A 35 -22.66 -3.36 18.47
CA ARG A 35 -21.40 -2.67 18.72
C ARG A 35 -20.45 -2.74 17.52
N ARG A 36 -20.36 -3.92 16.92
CA ARG A 36 -19.56 -4.14 15.70
C ARG A 36 -20.07 -3.28 14.54
N HIS A 37 -21.39 -3.25 14.32
CA HIS A 37 -22.00 -2.42 13.28
C HIS A 37 -21.76 -0.92 13.52
N LYS A 38 -21.95 -0.46 14.76
CA LYS A 38 -21.68 0.94 15.13
C LYS A 38 -20.21 1.33 14.91
N LEU A 39 -19.28 0.40 15.19
CA LEU A 39 -17.87 0.60 14.94
C LEU A 39 -17.56 0.64 13.44
N GLN A 40 -18.14 -0.27 12.67
CA GLN A 40 -17.98 -0.28 11.20
C GLN A 40 -18.50 1.02 10.57
N ASN A 41 -19.65 1.51 10.97
CA ASN A 41 -20.18 2.79 10.46
C ASN A 41 -19.25 3.96 10.80
N LYS A 42 -18.73 4.02 12.03
CA LYS A 42 -17.75 5.05 12.39
C LYS A 42 -16.47 4.98 11.57
N ILE A 43 -15.98 3.78 11.26
CA ILE A 43 -14.82 3.61 10.39
C ILE A 43 -15.16 4.06 8.97
N THR A 44 -16.34 3.69 8.45
CA THR A 44 -16.79 4.10 7.12
C THR A 44 -16.94 5.63 7.01
N ASP A 45 -17.41 6.29 8.07
CA ASP A 45 -17.51 7.76 8.11
C ASP A 45 -16.16 8.46 8.18
N LEU A 46 -15.12 7.77 8.65
CA LEU A 46 -13.74 8.26 8.70
C LEU A 46 -12.96 8.00 7.40
N VAL A 47 -13.43 7.08 6.55
CA VAL A 47 -12.81 6.83 5.25
C VAL A 47 -13.30 7.90 4.27
N PRO A 48 -12.40 8.70 3.72
CA PRO A 48 -12.78 9.72 2.76
C PRO A 48 -13.42 9.08 1.52
N THR A 49 -14.49 9.66 1.04
CA THR A 49 -15.17 9.21 -0.19
C THR A 49 -14.30 9.41 -1.43
N ARG A 50 -13.29 10.25 -1.33
CA ARG A 50 -12.33 10.58 -2.37
C ARG A 50 -10.92 10.64 -1.78
N PRO A 51 -10.30 9.49 -1.52
CA PRO A 51 -8.97 9.41 -0.88
C PRO A 51 -7.88 10.14 -1.68
N GLU A 52 -8.04 10.25 -3.00
CA GLU A 52 -7.13 11.01 -3.84
C GLU A 52 -7.01 12.49 -3.49
N LEU A 53 -8.04 13.07 -2.87
CA LEU A 53 -8.04 14.49 -2.46
C LEU A 53 -7.25 14.73 -1.15
N GLU A 54 -6.89 13.69 -0.43
CA GLU A 54 -6.05 13.82 0.78
C GLU A 54 -4.57 14.03 0.45
N PHE A 55 -4.20 13.84 -0.82
CA PHE A 55 -2.83 14.02 -1.31
C PHE A 55 -2.76 15.13 -2.37
N PRO A 56 -3.08 16.40 -2.03
CA PRO A 56 -3.15 17.48 -3.00
C PRO A 56 -1.80 17.79 -3.69
N GLU A 57 -0.70 17.60 -2.98
CA GLU A 57 0.65 17.77 -3.54
C GLU A 57 0.94 16.71 -4.61
N THR A 58 0.56 15.46 -4.34
CA THR A 58 0.70 14.35 -5.29
C THR A 58 -0.12 14.59 -6.56
N LEU A 59 -1.32 15.16 -6.44
CA LEU A 59 -2.16 15.50 -7.59
C LEU A 59 -1.58 16.63 -8.45
N GLN A 60 -0.79 17.51 -7.87
CA GLN A 60 -0.14 18.63 -8.59
C GLN A 60 1.15 18.20 -9.29
N MET A 61 1.75 17.07 -8.91
CA MET A 61 2.96 16.55 -9.52
C MET A 61 2.69 16.08 -10.96
N LYS A 62 3.46 16.63 -11.90
CA LYS A 62 3.45 16.16 -13.29
C LYS A 62 4.30 14.88 -13.38
N ARG A 63 3.65 13.74 -13.31
CA ARG A 63 4.31 12.43 -13.44
C ARG A 63 4.04 11.83 -14.81
N HIS A 64 5.04 11.16 -15.36
CA HIS A 64 4.88 10.34 -16.55
C HIS A 64 4.81 8.85 -16.13
N PHE A 65 3.65 8.24 -16.34
CA PHE A 65 3.45 6.83 -16.00
C PHE A 65 3.69 5.95 -17.22
N VAL A 66 4.53 4.92 -17.06
CA VAL A 66 4.76 3.88 -18.04
C VAL A 66 4.36 2.56 -17.43
N LEU A 67 3.33 1.92 -17.97
CA LEU A 67 2.84 0.63 -17.49
C LEU A 67 3.30 -0.49 -18.40
N HIS A 68 4.14 -1.39 -17.87
CA HIS A 68 4.61 -2.58 -18.56
C HIS A 68 3.70 -3.77 -18.25
N ILE A 69 2.89 -4.19 -19.23
CA ILE A 69 1.98 -5.33 -19.11
C ILE A 69 2.43 -6.44 -20.04
N GLY A 70 2.40 -7.67 -19.56
CA GLY A 70 2.73 -8.84 -20.36
C GLY A 70 2.95 -10.10 -19.50
N PRO A 71 3.10 -11.27 -20.12
CA PRO A 71 3.38 -12.51 -19.40
C PRO A 71 4.74 -12.49 -18.71
N THR A 72 5.02 -13.48 -17.89
CA THR A 72 6.38 -13.70 -17.33
C THR A 72 7.40 -13.82 -18.44
N ASN A 73 8.64 -13.38 -18.20
CA ASN A 73 9.76 -13.39 -19.15
C ASN A 73 9.54 -12.60 -20.46
N SER A 74 8.62 -11.62 -20.47
CA SER A 74 8.40 -10.73 -21.63
C SER A 74 9.31 -9.49 -21.66
N GLY A 75 10.32 -9.40 -20.77
CA GLY A 75 11.26 -8.29 -20.75
C GLY A 75 10.77 -7.03 -20.01
N LYS A 76 9.63 -7.07 -19.30
CA LYS A 76 9.08 -5.92 -18.58
C LYS A 76 10.11 -5.28 -17.64
N THR A 77 10.67 -6.07 -16.75
CA THR A 77 11.66 -5.61 -15.77
C THR A 77 12.92 -5.14 -16.48
N PHE A 78 13.35 -5.80 -17.55
CA PHE A 78 14.52 -5.36 -18.34
C PHE A 78 14.34 -3.92 -18.85
N HIS A 79 13.24 -3.61 -19.51
CA HIS A 79 12.98 -2.27 -20.04
C HIS A 79 12.87 -1.22 -18.93
N ALA A 80 12.27 -1.57 -17.79
CA ALA A 80 12.19 -0.69 -16.63
C ALA A 80 13.58 -0.39 -16.06
N LEU A 81 14.46 -1.40 -15.96
CA LEU A 81 15.83 -1.23 -15.46
C LEU A 81 16.72 -0.45 -16.43
N GLU A 82 16.53 -0.61 -17.75
CA GLU A 82 17.22 0.23 -18.73
C GLU A 82 16.89 1.72 -18.52
N ARG A 83 15.64 2.03 -18.19
CA ARG A 83 15.26 3.41 -17.87
C ARG A 83 15.82 3.86 -16.52
N LEU A 84 15.81 2.99 -15.52
CA LEU A 84 16.34 3.26 -14.17
C LEU A 84 17.85 3.57 -14.21
N LYS A 85 18.61 2.86 -15.00
CA LYS A 85 20.06 3.03 -15.14
C LYS A 85 20.45 4.43 -15.66
N GLU A 86 19.57 5.07 -16.43
CA GLU A 86 19.76 6.42 -16.97
C GLU A 86 19.37 7.54 -16.00
N ALA A 87 18.70 7.21 -14.88
CA ALA A 87 18.24 8.19 -13.91
C ALA A 87 19.41 8.88 -13.20
N ALA A 88 19.25 10.17 -12.90
CA ALA A 88 20.15 10.88 -12.01
C ALA A 88 19.89 10.51 -10.55
N CYS A 89 18.62 10.27 -10.19
CA CYS A 89 18.18 9.72 -8.91
C CYS A 89 17.04 8.76 -9.15
N GLY A 90 17.25 7.45 -8.92
CA GLY A 90 16.27 6.42 -9.22
C GLY A 90 16.02 5.47 -8.05
N VAL A 91 14.81 4.88 -8.03
CA VAL A 91 14.46 3.84 -7.08
C VAL A 91 13.79 2.66 -7.76
N TYR A 92 14.15 1.46 -7.32
CA TYR A 92 13.44 0.22 -7.61
C TYR A 92 12.79 -0.28 -6.32
N LEU A 93 11.50 -0.57 -6.40
CA LEU A 93 10.71 -1.09 -5.29
C LEU A 93 10.09 -2.43 -5.69
N GLY A 94 10.51 -3.49 -5.03
CA GLY A 94 10.04 -4.85 -5.31
C GLY A 94 9.44 -5.55 -4.10
N PRO A 95 8.71 -6.66 -4.32
CA PRO A 95 8.07 -7.41 -3.24
C PRO A 95 9.02 -8.25 -2.38
N LEU A 96 10.19 -8.58 -2.92
CA LEU A 96 11.10 -9.56 -2.32
C LEU A 96 12.52 -9.04 -2.25
N ARG A 97 13.21 -9.37 -1.15
CA ARG A 97 14.63 -9.08 -0.96
C ARG A 97 15.50 -9.59 -2.13
N LEU A 98 15.22 -10.80 -2.63
CA LEU A 98 15.99 -11.37 -3.72
C LEU A 98 15.89 -10.56 -5.02
N LEU A 99 14.73 -9.97 -5.29
CA LEU A 99 14.57 -9.09 -6.45
C LEU A 99 15.33 -7.77 -6.27
N ALA A 100 15.30 -7.20 -5.06
CA ALA A 100 16.10 -6.01 -4.75
C ALA A 100 17.61 -6.30 -4.90
N LEU A 101 18.08 -7.46 -4.44
CA LEU A 101 19.46 -7.91 -4.61
C LEU A 101 19.82 -8.11 -6.10
N GLU A 102 18.96 -8.77 -6.87
CA GLU A 102 19.17 -8.95 -8.31
C GLU A 102 19.32 -7.60 -9.04
N VAL A 103 18.46 -6.64 -8.71
CA VAL A 103 18.53 -5.29 -9.30
C VAL A 103 19.81 -4.57 -8.85
N TYR A 104 20.18 -4.67 -7.59
CA TYR A 104 21.41 -4.10 -7.05
C TYR A 104 22.64 -4.64 -7.80
N GLU A 105 22.75 -5.96 -7.94
CA GLU A 105 23.88 -6.60 -8.66
C GLU A 105 23.91 -6.16 -10.13
N ARG A 106 22.74 -6.13 -10.78
CA ARG A 106 22.62 -5.72 -12.18
C ARG A 106 23.00 -4.25 -12.40
N MET A 107 22.62 -3.34 -11.50
CA MET A 107 23.04 -1.93 -11.56
C MET A 107 24.56 -1.79 -11.43
N ARG A 108 25.18 -2.57 -10.55
CA ARG A 108 26.63 -2.60 -10.40
C ARG A 108 27.33 -3.16 -11.64
N GLU A 109 26.79 -4.20 -12.27
CA GLU A 109 27.30 -4.71 -13.56
C GLU A 109 27.24 -3.63 -14.66
N TYR A 110 26.23 -2.77 -14.63
CA TYR A 110 26.13 -1.61 -15.54
C TYR A 110 27.06 -0.45 -15.16
N GLY A 111 27.80 -0.55 -14.07
CA GLY A 111 28.66 0.52 -13.55
C GLY A 111 27.87 1.68 -12.92
N VAL A 112 26.63 1.43 -12.50
CA VAL A 112 25.78 2.40 -11.82
C VAL A 112 25.90 2.20 -10.31
N PRO A 113 26.39 3.20 -9.53
CA PRO A 113 26.42 3.11 -8.07
C PRO A 113 25.00 2.92 -7.53
N CYS A 114 24.82 1.86 -6.76
CA CYS A 114 23.50 1.44 -6.28
C CYS A 114 23.56 1.05 -4.79
N THR A 115 22.66 1.60 -4.02
CA THR A 115 22.40 1.19 -2.63
C THR A 115 21.33 0.11 -2.60
N MET A 116 21.50 -0.93 -1.78
CA MET A 116 20.44 -1.91 -1.52
C MET A 116 19.84 -1.69 -0.13
N MET A 117 18.51 -1.63 -0.05
CA MET A 117 17.80 -1.43 1.20
C MET A 117 16.66 -2.44 1.37
N THR A 118 16.79 -3.30 2.37
CA THR A 118 15.78 -4.30 2.72
C THR A 118 15.54 -4.30 4.22
N GLY A 119 14.45 -4.89 4.68
CA GLY A 119 14.17 -4.98 6.13
C GLY A 119 15.20 -5.77 6.95
N GLN A 120 16.14 -6.48 6.30
CA GLN A 120 17.17 -7.30 6.97
C GLN A 120 18.59 -6.80 6.73
N GLU A 121 18.81 -6.05 5.66
CA GLU A 121 20.14 -5.68 5.20
C GLU A 121 20.11 -4.35 4.46
N CYS A 122 21.11 -3.52 4.73
CA CYS A 122 21.37 -2.30 4.01
C CYS A 122 22.83 -2.33 3.52
N ILE A 123 23.01 -2.20 2.21
CA ILE A 123 24.32 -2.08 1.57
C ILE A 123 24.39 -0.70 0.95
N GLU A 124 25.04 0.22 1.63
CA GLU A 124 25.21 1.59 1.17
C GLU A 124 26.43 1.68 0.22
N GLU A 125 26.29 2.45 -0.84
CA GLU A 125 27.37 2.78 -1.76
C GLU A 125 27.50 4.31 -1.86
N GLU A 126 28.74 4.81 -1.71
CA GLU A 126 29.00 6.24 -1.85
C GLU A 126 28.59 6.75 -3.23
N ASN A 127 27.98 7.93 -3.27
CA ASN A 127 27.45 8.54 -4.50
C ASN A 127 26.43 7.67 -5.25
N SER A 128 25.70 6.83 -4.53
CA SER A 128 24.64 6.02 -5.10
C SER A 128 23.61 6.89 -5.80
N ARG A 129 23.31 6.57 -7.08
CA ARG A 129 22.27 7.20 -7.88
C ARG A 129 20.97 6.40 -7.88
N VAL A 130 21.07 5.13 -7.58
CA VAL A 130 19.94 4.21 -7.59
C VAL A 130 19.82 3.52 -6.24
N THR A 131 18.60 3.37 -5.77
CA THR A 131 18.30 2.55 -4.59
C THR A 131 17.45 1.37 -5.02
N ALA A 132 17.92 0.16 -4.77
CA ALA A 132 17.15 -1.08 -4.94
C ALA A 132 16.59 -1.51 -3.58
N ALA A 133 15.28 -1.47 -3.41
CA ALA A 133 14.66 -1.70 -2.11
C ALA A 133 13.45 -2.64 -2.17
N THR A 134 13.10 -3.23 -1.02
CA THR A 134 11.76 -3.78 -0.85
C THR A 134 10.78 -2.62 -0.66
N VAL A 135 9.55 -2.78 -1.13
CA VAL A 135 8.56 -1.70 -1.17
C VAL A 135 8.29 -1.08 0.21
N GLU A 136 8.39 -1.87 1.27
CA GLU A 136 8.22 -1.39 2.66
C GLU A 136 9.34 -0.46 3.12
N MET A 137 10.48 -0.48 2.43
CA MET A 137 11.65 0.35 2.73
C MET A 137 11.74 1.60 1.87
N ALA A 138 10.66 1.91 1.14
CA ALA A 138 10.59 3.11 0.31
C ALA A 138 10.77 4.38 1.17
N ASP A 139 11.65 5.26 0.72
CA ASP A 139 11.76 6.61 1.28
C ASP A 139 10.77 7.53 0.57
N TYR A 140 9.73 7.92 1.27
CA TYR A 140 8.64 8.75 0.73
C TYR A 140 8.96 10.24 0.71
N ASP A 141 10.01 10.66 1.40
CA ASP A 141 10.45 12.05 1.46
C ASP A 141 11.51 12.36 0.39
N ALA A 142 12.06 11.32 -0.25
CA ALA A 142 13.04 11.46 -1.32
C ALA A 142 12.37 11.83 -2.66
N LEU A 143 13.07 12.63 -3.45
CA LEU A 143 12.67 12.98 -4.81
C LEU A 143 13.42 12.10 -5.82
N TYR A 144 12.67 11.35 -6.62
CA TYR A 144 13.21 10.48 -7.64
C TYR A 144 12.84 10.96 -9.05
N ASP A 145 13.80 10.91 -9.98
CA ASP A 145 13.53 11.12 -11.40
C ASP A 145 12.81 9.94 -12.03
N VAL A 146 13.17 8.73 -11.56
CA VAL A 146 12.61 7.46 -12.02
C VAL A 146 12.31 6.56 -10.83
N ALA A 147 11.08 6.11 -10.72
CA ALA A 147 10.68 5.07 -9.78
C ALA A 147 10.16 3.85 -10.56
N VAL A 148 10.72 2.69 -10.29
CA VAL A 148 10.26 1.40 -10.81
C VAL A 148 9.54 0.68 -9.68
N ILE A 149 8.22 0.50 -9.81
CA ILE A 149 7.40 -0.25 -8.85
C ILE A 149 7.08 -1.59 -9.50
N ASP A 150 7.71 -2.65 -9.01
CA ASP A 150 7.53 -4.00 -9.54
C ASP A 150 6.34 -4.70 -8.88
N GLU A 151 5.76 -5.67 -9.59
CA GLU A 151 4.62 -6.47 -9.15
C GLU A 151 3.44 -5.60 -8.63
N ALA A 152 3.09 -4.55 -9.39
CA ALA A 152 2.06 -3.56 -9.00
C ALA A 152 0.70 -4.18 -8.65
N GLN A 153 0.38 -5.40 -9.12
CA GLN A 153 -0.84 -6.12 -8.73
C GLN A 153 -0.88 -6.46 -7.23
N MET A 154 0.25 -6.43 -6.54
CA MET A 154 0.32 -6.61 -5.08
C MET A 154 -0.41 -5.51 -4.29
N MET A 155 -0.83 -4.43 -4.93
CA MET A 155 -1.77 -3.47 -4.31
C MET A 155 -3.05 -4.13 -3.80
N CYS A 156 -3.47 -5.24 -4.42
CA CYS A 156 -4.66 -6.00 -4.01
C CYS A 156 -4.39 -7.00 -2.88
N ASP A 157 -3.15 -7.14 -2.41
CA ASP A 157 -2.81 -8.05 -1.31
C ASP A 157 -3.38 -7.51 0.02
N ALA A 158 -4.03 -8.40 0.79
CA ALA A 158 -4.74 -8.02 2.01
C ALA A 158 -3.80 -7.54 3.14
N ASP A 159 -2.58 -8.07 3.17
CA ASP A 159 -1.63 -7.81 4.24
C ASP A 159 -0.60 -6.72 3.86
N ARG A 160 -0.08 -6.79 2.63
CA ARG A 160 1.04 -5.97 2.17
C ARG A 160 0.65 -4.87 1.16
N GLY A 161 -0.56 -4.92 0.59
CA GLY A 161 -0.98 -4.00 -0.48
C GLY A 161 -0.88 -2.52 -0.12
N HIS A 162 -0.96 -2.19 1.16
CA HIS A 162 -0.79 -0.83 1.66
C HIS A 162 0.59 -0.22 1.32
N ALA A 163 1.65 -1.04 1.24
CA ALA A 163 2.99 -0.56 0.90
C ALA A 163 3.05 -0.07 -0.57
N TRP A 164 2.43 -0.81 -1.51
CA TRP A 164 2.31 -0.38 -2.91
C TRP A 164 1.41 0.84 -3.10
N THR A 165 0.34 0.93 -2.32
CA THR A 165 -0.57 2.10 -2.39
C THR A 165 0.11 3.37 -1.91
N ARG A 166 1.08 3.24 -1.01
CA ARG A 166 1.83 4.36 -0.46
C ARG A 166 3.02 4.76 -1.33
N ALA A 167 3.63 3.81 -2.02
CA ALA A 167 4.74 4.06 -2.96
C ALA A 167 4.27 4.76 -4.24
#